data_bbef9d569574fd70753e07352ad27a94
#
_entry.id   bbef9d569574fd70753e07352ad27a94
#
_cell.length_a   1.000
_cell.length_b   1.000
_cell.length_c   1.000
_cell.angle_alpha   90.00
_cell.angle_beta   90.00
_cell.angle_gamma   90.00
#
_symmetry.space_group_name_H-M   'P 1'
#
loop_
_entity.id
_entity.type
_entity.pdbx_description
1 polymer ?
#
loop_
_entity_poly.entity_id
_entity_poly.type
_entity_poly.pdbx_seq_one_letter_code
_entity_poly.pdbx_strand_id
1 'polypeptide(L)'
;MHQAITLSAVNLIDAYASADLYVSAKLIGISHSWPKSYQLSWVLATIIVINCRKKSAMDITKVSATFAVAPQVLATDMPMIKAQGITTIINNRPDGEEGHPSSNLQLQAAAEALGLKYYFIPFIGMNFPPQTVVQMADVLEQSSGKVLAFCRTGNRSINAWAKANQVANTGVDAAALVAKTRYKLV
;
A
#
# COMPACT_ATOMS: atom_id res chain seq x y z
N MET A 1 36.59 0.88 -24.59
CA MET A 1 35.16 0.54 -24.86
C MET A 1 34.49 0.19 -23.56
N HIS A 2 33.72 1.13 -22.98
CA HIS A 2 32.94 0.89 -21.77
C HIS A 2 31.54 0.43 -22.19
N GLN A 3 31.22 -0.85 -21.96
CA GLN A 3 29.84 -1.32 -22.07
C GLN A 3 29.06 -0.86 -20.84
N ALA A 4 28.08 0.01 -21.05
CA ALA A 4 27.08 0.37 -20.05
C ALA A 4 26.16 -0.84 -19.84
N ILE A 5 26.20 -1.42 -18.64
CA ILE A 5 25.27 -2.48 -18.24
C ILE A 5 23.94 -1.83 -17.90
N THR A 6 22.99 -1.92 -18.79
CA THR A 6 21.58 -1.56 -18.55
C THR A 6 20.94 -2.64 -17.69
N LEU A 7 20.76 -2.38 -16.40
CA LEU A 7 20.01 -3.26 -15.50
C LEU A 7 18.52 -3.14 -15.82
N SER A 8 17.93 -4.22 -16.33
CA SER A 8 16.48 -4.31 -16.56
C SER A 8 15.73 -4.55 -15.25
N ALA A 9 14.45 -4.18 -15.19
CA ALA A 9 13.59 -4.32 -14.01
C ALA A 9 13.50 -5.78 -13.46
N VAL A 10 13.76 -6.78 -14.28
CA VAL A 10 13.78 -8.21 -13.91
C VAL A 10 14.94 -8.50 -12.94
N ASN A 11 16.08 -7.83 -13.08
CA ASN A 11 17.25 -8.02 -12.21
C ASN A 11 17.05 -7.45 -10.78
N LEU A 12 16.11 -6.54 -10.57
CA LEU A 12 15.81 -5.99 -9.25
C LEU A 12 15.04 -6.97 -8.34
N ILE A 13 14.18 -7.80 -8.91
CA ILE A 13 13.39 -8.81 -8.16
C ILE A 13 14.33 -9.94 -7.70
N ASP A 14 15.25 -10.40 -8.57
CA ASP A 14 16.25 -11.41 -8.23
C ASP A 14 17.27 -10.90 -7.22
N ALA A 15 17.61 -9.59 -7.24
CA ALA A 15 18.45 -8.96 -6.25
C ALA A 15 17.78 -8.90 -4.86
N TYR A 16 16.45 -8.73 -4.81
CA TYR A 16 15.67 -8.75 -3.57
C TYR A 16 15.68 -10.14 -2.91
N ALA A 17 15.43 -11.18 -3.68
CA ALA A 17 15.46 -12.56 -3.19
C ALA A 17 16.86 -12.99 -2.70
N SER A 18 17.91 -12.50 -3.38
CA SER A 18 19.31 -12.78 -3.03
C SER A 18 19.76 -12.05 -1.77
N ALA A 19 19.24 -10.85 -1.48
CA ALA A 19 19.59 -10.07 -0.28
C ALA A 19 19.04 -10.70 1.01
N ASP A 20 17.84 -11.27 0.99
CA ASP A 20 17.27 -11.99 2.13
C ASP A 20 18.02 -13.30 2.41
N LEU A 21 18.50 -14.00 1.38
CA LEU A 21 19.35 -15.17 1.50
C LEU A 21 20.72 -14.84 2.11
N TYR A 22 21.32 -13.70 1.77
CA TYR A 22 22.61 -13.28 2.30
C TYR A 22 22.53 -12.88 3.79
N VAL A 23 21.49 -12.16 4.19
CA VAL A 23 21.28 -11.80 5.61
C VAL A 23 21.05 -13.06 6.43
N SER A 24 20.31 -14.03 5.92
CA SER A 24 20.08 -15.32 6.55
C SER A 24 21.38 -16.14 6.65
N ALA A 25 22.20 -16.19 5.57
CA ALA A 25 23.47 -16.91 5.54
C ALA A 25 24.50 -16.34 6.54
N LYS A 26 24.54 -15.01 6.72
CA LYS A 26 25.43 -14.36 7.70
C LYS A 26 25.02 -14.62 9.15
N LEU A 27 23.71 -14.76 9.41
CA LEU A 27 23.18 -15.11 10.72
C LEU A 27 23.45 -16.59 11.12
N ILE A 28 23.67 -17.47 10.13
CA ILE A 28 23.98 -18.90 10.34
C ILE A 28 25.48 -19.20 10.29
N GLY A 29 26.35 -18.18 10.23
CA GLY A 29 27.82 -18.34 10.38
C GLY A 29 28.53 -19.01 9.20
N ILE A 30 27.95 -19.05 8.01
CA ILE A 30 28.59 -19.59 6.79
C ILE A 30 29.53 -18.51 6.23
N SER A 31 30.80 -18.57 6.59
CA SER A 31 31.84 -17.71 6.01
C SER A 31 32.24 -18.22 4.63
N HIS A 32 31.65 -17.70 3.56
CA HIS A 32 32.19 -17.89 2.22
C HIS A 32 33.17 -16.74 1.90
N SER A 33 34.40 -17.10 1.52
CA SER A 33 35.42 -16.17 1.06
C SER A 33 35.08 -15.74 -0.39
N TRP A 34 34.31 -14.67 -0.51
CA TRP A 34 33.96 -14.08 -1.82
C TRP A 34 35.11 -13.18 -2.31
N PRO A 35 35.37 -13.14 -3.63
CA PRO A 35 36.39 -12.24 -4.20
C PRO A 35 36.11 -10.78 -3.86
N LYS A 36 37.16 -10.00 -3.55
CA LYS A 36 37.08 -8.59 -3.13
C LYS A 36 36.31 -7.70 -4.13
N SER A 37 36.32 -8.05 -5.41
CA SER A 37 35.59 -7.32 -6.47
C SER A 37 34.05 -7.34 -6.31
N TYR A 38 33.50 -8.31 -5.61
CA TYR A 38 32.04 -8.41 -5.39
C TYR A 38 31.62 -7.78 -4.06
N GLN A 39 32.53 -7.59 -3.10
CA GLN A 39 32.19 -7.06 -1.77
C GLN A 39 31.66 -5.62 -1.83
N LEU A 40 32.22 -4.76 -2.68
CA LEU A 40 31.75 -3.38 -2.86
C LEU A 40 30.35 -3.30 -3.51
N SER A 41 30.07 -4.16 -4.47
CA SER A 41 28.76 -4.23 -5.13
C SER A 41 27.65 -4.66 -4.16
N TRP A 42 27.93 -5.62 -3.27
CA TRP A 42 26.97 -6.09 -2.26
C TRP A 42 26.76 -5.11 -1.12
N VAL A 43 27.80 -4.38 -0.71
CA VAL A 43 27.67 -3.30 0.29
C VAL A 43 26.75 -2.19 -0.25
N LEU A 44 26.92 -1.80 -1.50
CA LEU A 44 26.05 -0.81 -2.15
C LEU A 44 24.63 -1.34 -2.31
N ALA A 45 24.44 -2.58 -2.71
CA ALA A 45 23.11 -3.20 -2.81
C ALA A 45 22.43 -3.28 -1.43
N THR A 46 23.17 -3.65 -0.39
CA THR A 46 22.65 -3.70 1.00
C THR A 46 22.30 -2.29 1.51
N ILE A 47 23.10 -1.28 1.23
CA ILE A 47 22.82 0.11 1.60
C ILE A 47 21.58 0.62 0.84
N ILE A 48 21.42 0.27 -0.44
CA ILE A 48 20.23 0.64 -1.23
C ILE A 48 18.99 -0.05 -0.65
N VAL A 49 19.07 -1.33 -0.28
CA VAL A 49 17.94 -2.07 0.32
C VAL A 49 17.60 -1.53 1.72
N ILE A 50 18.62 -1.20 2.55
CA ILE A 50 18.40 -0.61 3.87
C ILE A 50 17.82 0.80 3.76
N ASN A 51 18.28 1.61 2.81
CA ASN A 51 17.73 2.95 2.57
C ASN A 51 16.33 2.89 1.95
N CYS A 52 16.03 1.89 1.12
CA CYS A 52 14.69 1.65 0.61
C CYS A 52 13.73 1.22 1.74
N ARG A 53 14.19 0.42 2.71
CA ARG A 53 13.41 0.08 3.93
C ARG A 53 13.22 1.27 4.88
N LYS A 54 14.16 2.24 4.90
CA LYS A 54 14.04 3.49 5.68
C LYS A 54 13.16 4.54 5.00
N LYS A 55 12.86 4.41 3.71
CA LYS A 55 11.96 5.32 3.02
C LYS A 55 10.53 5.03 3.46
N SER A 56 10.13 5.72 4.53
CA SER A 56 8.77 5.92 4.97
C SER A 56 7.90 4.65 4.94
N ALA A 57 7.87 3.92 6.06
CA ALA A 57 6.77 2.97 6.27
C ALA A 57 5.46 3.73 6.05
N MET A 58 4.74 3.40 4.97
CA MET A 58 3.45 4.00 4.68
C MET A 58 2.56 3.79 5.91
N ASP A 59 1.93 4.85 6.37
CA ASP A 59 1.16 4.87 7.60
C ASP A 59 -0.22 4.20 7.37
N ILE A 60 -0.21 2.87 7.26
CA ILE A 60 -1.44 2.07 7.16
C ILE A 60 -1.98 1.77 8.54
N THR A 61 -3.17 2.24 8.82
CA THR A 61 -3.89 1.96 10.06
C THR A 61 -4.87 0.82 9.84
N LYS A 62 -4.66 -0.31 10.51
CA LYS A 62 -5.63 -1.41 10.53
C LYS A 62 -6.85 -1.00 11.35
N VAL A 63 -8.03 -1.16 10.79
CA VAL A 63 -9.32 -0.86 11.43
C VAL A 63 -10.00 -2.16 11.85
N SER A 64 -10.00 -3.17 10.97
CA SER A 64 -10.52 -4.51 11.25
C SER A 64 -9.57 -5.59 10.71
N ALA A 65 -9.97 -6.85 10.78
CA ALA A 65 -9.21 -7.95 10.18
C ALA A 65 -9.10 -7.83 8.65
N THR A 66 -10.12 -7.26 8.01
CA THR A 66 -10.26 -7.17 6.56
C THR A 66 -10.18 -5.76 6.00
N PHE A 67 -10.13 -4.73 6.85
CA PHE A 67 -10.13 -3.34 6.40
C PHE A 67 -9.02 -2.52 7.07
N ALA A 68 -8.36 -1.73 6.23
CA ALA A 68 -7.35 -0.77 6.64
C ALA A 68 -7.56 0.58 5.95
N VAL A 69 -7.02 1.63 6.53
CA VAL A 69 -7.06 2.98 5.98
C VAL A 69 -5.68 3.60 5.96
N ALA A 70 -5.42 4.43 4.96
CA ALA A 70 -4.17 5.17 4.83
C ALA A 70 -4.41 6.64 4.45
N PRO A 71 -3.45 7.51 4.70
CA PRO A 71 -3.36 8.80 4.02
C PRO A 71 -2.99 8.57 2.54
N GLN A 72 -2.62 9.63 1.83
CA GLN A 72 -2.26 9.57 0.42
C GLN A 72 -1.32 8.42 0.09
N VAL A 73 -1.70 7.63 -0.90
CA VAL A 73 -0.95 6.51 -1.50
C VAL A 73 -0.28 6.97 -2.79
N LEU A 74 0.95 6.53 -3.02
CA LEU A 74 1.70 6.74 -4.25
C LEU A 74 1.73 5.44 -5.08
N ALA A 75 1.95 5.56 -6.38
CA ALA A 75 2.15 4.40 -7.25
C ALA A 75 3.33 3.51 -6.79
N THR A 76 4.37 4.13 -6.24
CA THR A 76 5.54 3.44 -5.67
C THR A 76 5.27 2.66 -4.38
N ASP A 77 4.11 2.87 -3.75
CA ASP A 77 3.74 2.17 -2.52
C ASP A 77 3.03 0.84 -2.78
N MET A 78 2.55 0.62 -4.02
CA MET A 78 1.76 -0.55 -4.39
C MET A 78 2.43 -1.90 -4.08
N PRO A 79 3.76 -2.10 -4.30
CA PRO A 79 4.42 -3.36 -3.92
C PRO A 79 4.37 -3.62 -2.41
N MET A 80 4.55 -2.58 -1.59
CA MET A 80 4.50 -2.71 -0.13
C MET A 80 3.07 -2.97 0.36
N ILE A 81 2.06 -2.36 -0.26
CA ILE A 81 0.65 -2.60 0.02
C ILE A 81 0.31 -4.07 -0.26
N LYS A 82 0.72 -4.60 -1.41
CA LYS A 82 0.52 -6.01 -1.76
C LYS A 82 1.21 -6.95 -0.78
N ALA A 83 2.44 -6.64 -0.36
CA ALA A 83 3.20 -7.44 0.61
C ALA A 83 2.51 -7.53 1.99
N GLN A 84 1.61 -6.60 2.34
CA GLN A 84 0.79 -6.67 3.56
C GLN A 84 -0.47 -7.55 3.40
N GLY A 85 -0.63 -8.19 2.25
CA GLY A 85 -1.77 -9.06 1.95
C GLY A 85 -3.04 -8.30 1.58
N ILE A 86 -2.94 -7.02 1.21
CA ILE A 86 -4.04 -6.24 0.66
C ILE A 86 -4.30 -6.72 -0.76
N THR A 87 -5.55 -6.92 -1.11
CA THR A 87 -6.00 -7.40 -2.42
C THR A 87 -6.83 -6.37 -3.17
N THR A 88 -7.40 -5.41 -2.45
CA THR A 88 -8.31 -4.40 -2.99
C THR A 88 -7.93 -3.02 -2.47
N ILE A 89 -7.91 -2.03 -3.36
CA ILE A 89 -7.65 -0.63 -3.06
C ILE A 89 -8.87 0.20 -3.42
N ILE A 90 -9.26 1.10 -2.52
CA ILE A 90 -10.30 2.11 -2.76
C ILE A 90 -9.66 3.50 -2.66
N ASN A 91 -9.72 4.26 -3.74
CA ASN A 91 -9.30 5.65 -3.78
C ASN A 91 -10.51 6.57 -3.58
N ASN A 92 -10.58 7.23 -2.43
CA ASN A 92 -11.61 8.22 -2.14
C ASN A 92 -11.14 9.67 -2.39
N ARG A 93 -9.95 9.88 -2.92
CA ARG A 93 -9.42 11.20 -3.20
C ARG A 93 -9.69 11.59 -4.65
N PRO A 94 -10.40 12.70 -4.91
CA PRO A 94 -10.61 13.20 -6.26
C PRO A 94 -9.29 13.59 -6.94
N ASP A 95 -9.21 13.40 -8.25
CA ASP A 95 -8.15 14.00 -9.07
C ASP A 95 -8.26 15.54 -9.03
N GLY A 96 -7.12 16.21 -9.13
CA GLY A 96 -7.06 17.67 -9.11
C GLY A 96 -7.19 18.32 -7.72
N GLU A 97 -7.35 17.55 -6.65
CA GLU A 97 -7.26 18.09 -5.29
C GLU A 97 -5.82 18.53 -5.01
N GLU A 98 -5.67 19.73 -4.41
CA GLU A 98 -4.36 20.30 -4.12
C GLU A 98 -3.40 19.32 -3.44
N GLY A 99 -2.14 19.30 -3.90
CA GLY A 99 -1.12 18.39 -3.39
C GLY A 99 -1.36 16.93 -3.76
N HIS A 100 -2.16 16.63 -4.81
CA HIS A 100 -2.33 15.26 -5.32
C HIS A 100 -1.12 14.85 -6.18
N PRO A 101 -0.27 13.94 -5.73
CA PRO A 101 1.00 13.63 -6.38
C PRO A 101 0.88 12.70 -7.59
N SER A 102 -0.25 12.01 -7.75
CA SER A 102 -0.48 11.02 -8.82
C SER A 102 -1.93 11.04 -9.24
N SER A 103 -2.19 10.97 -10.54
CA SER A 103 -3.56 10.83 -11.03
C SER A 103 -4.16 9.47 -10.67
N ASN A 104 -5.50 9.40 -10.65
CA ASN A 104 -6.22 8.15 -10.47
C ASN A 104 -5.76 7.06 -11.46
N LEU A 105 -5.58 7.40 -12.74
CA LEU A 105 -5.15 6.45 -13.77
C LEU A 105 -3.75 5.88 -13.50
N GLN A 106 -2.81 6.70 -12.99
CA GLN A 106 -1.48 6.22 -12.62
C GLN A 106 -1.52 5.24 -11.45
N LEU A 107 -2.34 5.53 -10.44
CA LEU A 107 -2.53 4.66 -9.28
C LEU A 107 -3.21 3.34 -9.68
N GLN A 108 -4.23 3.41 -10.52
CA GLN A 108 -4.94 2.25 -11.05
C GLN A 108 -3.99 1.33 -11.84
N ALA A 109 -3.25 1.88 -12.79
CA ALA A 109 -2.28 1.10 -13.58
C ALA A 109 -1.23 0.41 -12.70
N ALA A 110 -0.71 1.11 -11.67
CA ALA A 110 0.27 0.54 -10.75
C ALA A 110 -0.32 -0.58 -9.87
N ALA A 111 -1.57 -0.45 -9.45
CA ALA A 111 -2.27 -1.47 -8.67
C ALA A 111 -2.57 -2.72 -9.52
N GLU A 112 -3.14 -2.54 -10.71
CA GLU A 112 -3.51 -3.60 -11.63
C GLU A 112 -2.29 -4.40 -12.14
N ALA A 113 -1.16 -3.72 -12.38
CA ALA A 113 0.11 -4.37 -12.74
C ALA A 113 0.59 -5.38 -11.69
N LEU A 114 0.17 -5.21 -10.44
CA LEU A 114 0.45 -6.13 -9.34
C LEU A 114 -0.71 -7.10 -9.04
N GLY A 115 -1.79 -7.09 -9.84
CA GLY A 115 -2.98 -7.91 -9.61
C GLY A 115 -3.82 -7.48 -8.40
N LEU A 116 -3.73 -6.20 -8.00
CA LEU A 116 -4.63 -5.61 -7.01
C LEU A 116 -5.90 -5.12 -7.71
N LYS A 117 -7.06 -5.35 -7.11
CA LYS A 117 -8.30 -4.70 -7.55
C LYS A 117 -8.26 -3.23 -7.13
N TYR A 118 -8.69 -2.34 -8.02
CA TYR A 118 -8.67 -0.91 -7.77
C TYR A 118 -10.04 -0.29 -8.06
N TYR A 119 -10.53 0.53 -7.13
CA TYR A 119 -11.81 1.23 -7.23
C TYR A 119 -11.61 2.71 -6.97
N PHE A 120 -12.11 3.54 -7.87
CA PHE A 120 -12.10 4.98 -7.75
C PHE A 120 -13.49 5.46 -7.32
N ILE A 121 -13.61 5.84 -6.05
CA ILE A 121 -14.87 6.29 -5.43
C ILE A 121 -14.61 7.66 -4.80
N PRO A 122 -14.42 8.72 -5.62
CA PRO A 122 -13.99 10.02 -5.14
C PRO A 122 -15.15 10.81 -4.53
N PHE A 123 -14.85 11.59 -3.50
CA PHE A 123 -15.77 12.59 -2.96
C PHE A 123 -15.03 13.67 -2.18
N ILE A 124 -15.67 14.83 -2.02
CA ILE A 124 -15.09 16.02 -1.36
C ILE A 124 -15.78 16.22 -0.01
N GLY A 125 -14.99 16.61 0.99
CA GLY A 125 -15.52 16.89 2.34
C GLY A 125 -15.96 15.65 3.09
N MET A 126 -16.86 15.83 4.06
CA MET A 126 -17.42 14.78 4.92
C MET A 126 -18.92 14.57 4.70
N ASN A 127 -19.50 15.29 3.72
CA ASN A 127 -20.87 15.06 3.29
C ASN A 127 -20.86 14.00 2.18
N PHE A 128 -21.06 12.74 2.58
CA PHE A 128 -20.97 11.60 1.67
C PHE A 128 -22.19 11.54 0.73
N PRO A 129 -22.01 11.63 -0.58
CA PRO A 129 -23.10 11.34 -1.50
C PRO A 129 -23.65 9.93 -1.25
N PRO A 130 -24.96 9.71 -1.23
CA PRO A 130 -25.54 8.38 -0.98
C PRO A 130 -24.95 7.29 -1.87
N GLN A 131 -24.70 7.59 -3.15
CA GLN A 131 -24.09 6.68 -4.10
C GLN A 131 -22.68 6.25 -3.70
N THR A 132 -21.87 7.15 -3.14
CA THR A 132 -20.52 6.84 -2.66
C THR A 132 -20.55 5.79 -1.55
N VAL A 133 -21.54 5.93 -0.63
CA VAL A 133 -21.71 4.99 0.48
C VAL A 133 -22.13 3.61 -0.04
N VAL A 134 -23.05 3.56 -0.99
CA VAL A 134 -23.51 2.30 -1.63
C VAL A 134 -22.35 1.65 -2.37
N GLN A 135 -21.65 2.38 -3.24
CA GLN A 135 -20.49 1.85 -3.96
C GLN A 135 -19.41 1.31 -3.00
N MET A 136 -19.17 2.00 -1.89
CA MET A 136 -18.24 1.53 -0.88
C MET A 136 -18.71 0.23 -0.24
N ALA A 137 -20.00 0.10 0.08
CA ALA A 137 -20.60 -1.10 0.64
C ALA A 137 -20.48 -2.28 -0.35
N ASP A 138 -20.81 -2.07 -1.62
CA ASP A 138 -20.72 -3.08 -2.68
C ASP A 138 -19.28 -3.62 -2.83
N VAL A 139 -18.29 -2.73 -2.84
CA VAL A 139 -16.88 -3.13 -2.94
C VAL A 139 -16.45 -3.93 -1.71
N LEU A 140 -16.87 -3.53 -0.51
CA LEU A 140 -16.55 -4.25 0.72
C LEU A 140 -17.16 -5.66 0.73
N GLU A 141 -18.42 -5.80 0.31
CA GLU A 141 -19.12 -7.08 0.21
C GLU A 141 -18.48 -8.02 -0.82
N GLN A 142 -18.11 -7.50 -1.98
CA GLN A 142 -17.48 -8.27 -3.07
C GLN A 142 -16.01 -8.61 -2.83
N SER A 143 -15.39 -8.02 -1.81
CA SER A 143 -13.97 -8.22 -1.53
C SER A 143 -13.77 -9.47 -0.68
N SER A 144 -13.12 -10.48 -1.26
CA SER A 144 -12.77 -11.72 -0.55
C SER A 144 -11.49 -11.61 0.31
N GLY A 145 -10.78 -10.48 0.27
CA GLY A 145 -9.50 -10.26 0.95
C GLY A 145 -9.46 -8.94 1.70
N LYS A 146 -8.24 -8.51 2.04
CA LYS A 146 -8.04 -7.25 2.76
C LYS A 146 -8.20 -6.05 1.83
N VAL A 147 -8.96 -5.07 2.28
CA VAL A 147 -9.23 -3.80 1.59
C VAL A 147 -8.43 -2.68 2.24
N LEU A 148 -7.76 -1.87 1.44
CA LEU A 148 -7.17 -0.60 1.83
C LEU A 148 -7.95 0.53 1.18
N ALA A 149 -8.53 1.42 1.99
CA ALA A 149 -9.09 2.66 1.49
C ALA A 149 -8.17 3.84 1.84
N PHE A 150 -8.02 4.79 0.92
CA PHE A 150 -7.21 5.98 1.18
C PHE A 150 -7.87 7.27 0.66
N CYS A 151 -7.47 8.38 1.26
CA CYS A 151 -7.74 9.72 0.79
C CYS A 151 -6.56 10.63 1.13
N ARG A 152 -6.73 11.95 1.24
CA ARG A 152 -5.62 12.85 1.62
C ARG A 152 -5.02 12.51 3.00
N THR A 153 -5.86 12.27 4.02
CA THR A 153 -5.45 12.04 5.41
C THR A 153 -5.91 10.71 5.99
N GLY A 154 -6.78 9.97 5.30
CA GLY A 154 -7.47 8.78 5.80
C GLY A 154 -8.86 9.06 6.41
N ASN A 155 -9.14 10.29 6.86
CA ASN A 155 -10.41 10.62 7.55
C ASN A 155 -11.66 10.38 6.69
N ARG A 156 -11.65 10.78 5.41
CA ARG A 156 -12.77 10.53 4.50
C ARG A 156 -13.04 9.03 4.37
N SER A 157 -11.98 8.27 4.12
CA SER A 157 -12.07 6.83 3.86
C SER A 157 -12.59 6.04 5.06
N ILE A 158 -12.15 6.36 6.28
CA ILE A 158 -12.62 5.65 7.47
C ILE A 158 -14.07 5.99 7.80
N ASN A 159 -14.49 7.23 7.59
CA ASN A 159 -15.89 7.66 7.80
C ASN A 159 -16.82 7.07 6.72
N ALA A 160 -16.38 7.03 5.45
CA ALA A 160 -17.14 6.36 4.39
C ALA A 160 -17.30 4.86 4.68
N TRP A 161 -16.26 4.19 5.15
CA TRP A 161 -16.31 2.80 5.58
C TRP A 161 -17.30 2.58 6.72
N ALA A 162 -17.27 3.42 7.75
CA ALA A 162 -18.22 3.31 8.87
C ALA A 162 -19.67 3.48 8.39
N LYS A 163 -19.92 4.46 7.53
CA LYS A 163 -21.24 4.72 6.95
C LYS A 163 -21.69 3.58 6.05
N ALA A 164 -20.81 3.01 5.23
CA ALA A 164 -21.10 1.85 4.38
C ALA A 164 -21.55 0.63 5.22
N ASN A 165 -20.84 0.33 6.32
CA ASN A 165 -21.22 -0.74 7.22
C ASN A 165 -22.58 -0.49 7.89
N GLN A 166 -22.90 0.75 8.23
CA GLN A 166 -24.20 1.11 8.79
C GLN A 166 -25.33 0.90 7.78
N VAL A 167 -25.16 1.34 6.53
CA VAL A 167 -26.18 1.20 5.48
C VAL A 167 -26.36 -0.26 5.07
N ALA A 168 -25.29 -1.03 4.97
CA ALA A 168 -25.32 -2.45 4.64
C ALA A 168 -25.76 -3.33 5.82
N ASN A 169 -25.97 -2.75 7.00
CA ASN A 169 -26.38 -3.47 8.22
C ASN A 169 -25.51 -4.70 8.52
N THR A 170 -24.18 -4.56 8.37
CA THR A 170 -23.22 -5.67 8.50
C THR A 170 -23.05 -6.20 9.93
N GLY A 171 -23.62 -5.54 10.93
CA GLY A 171 -23.41 -5.85 12.35
C GLY A 171 -22.05 -5.41 12.90
N VAL A 172 -21.21 -4.74 12.08
CA VAL A 172 -19.90 -4.22 12.50
C VAL A 172 -20.09 -3.01 13.39
N ASP A 173 -19.57 -3.07 14.62
CA ASP A 173 -19.45 -1.88 15.47
C ASP A 173 -18.27 -1.00 15.01
N ALA A 174 -18.57 -0.19 13.99
CA ALA A 174 -17.57 0.71 13.40
C ALA A 174 -17.06 1.73 14.43
N ALA A 175 -17.88 2.21 15.35
CA ALA A 175 -17.48 3.17 16.37
C ALA A 175 -16.45 2.57 17.32
N ALA A 176 -16.68 1.37 17.84
CA ALA A 176 -15.74 0.68 18.72
C ALA A 176 -14.40 0.35 18.01
N LEU A 177 -14.43 0.02 16.70
CA LEU A 177 -13.23 -0.23 15.93
C LEU A 177 -12.43 1.04 15.67
N VAL A 178 -13.10 2.12 15.26
CA VAL A 178 -12.46 3.41 14.97
C VAL A 178 -11.88 4.03 16.24
N ALA A 179 -12.53 3.88 17.39
CA ALA A 179 -12.04 4.37 18.68
C ALA A 179 -10.65 3.80 19.07
N LYS A 180 -10.26 2.66 18.51
CA LYS A 180 -8.93 2.04 18.71
C LYS A 180 -7.86 2.61 17.75
N THR A 181 -8.23 3.52 16.87
CA THR A 181 -7.35 4.14 15.89
C THR A 181 -7.09 5.60 16.24
N ARG A 182 -6.25 6.26 15.47
CA ARG A 182 -6.05 7.72 15.57
C ARG A 182 -7.17 8.56 14.94
N TYR A 183 -8.09 7.93 14.22
CA TYR A 183 -9.17 8.59 13.50
C TYR A 183 -10.40 8.79 14.39
N LYS A 184 -11.27 9.70 13.94
CA LYS A 184 -12.55 9.95 14.62
C LYS A 184 -13.68 9.90 13.59
N LEU A 185 -14.83 9.38 14.02
CA LEU A 185 -16.06 9.49 13.24
C LEU A 185 -16.68 10.87 13.42
N VAL A 186 -17.29 11.38 12.35
CA VAL A 186 -18.05 12.63 12.29
C VAL A 186 -19.48 12.35 11.79
#